data_458a40f827f178b9d667d991175f1937
#
_entry.id   458a40f827f178b9d667d991175f1937
#
_cell.length_a   1.000
_cell.length_b   1.000
_cell.length_c   1.000
_cell.angle_alpha   90.00
_cell.angle_beta   90.00
_cell.angle_gamma   90.00
#
_symmetry.space_group_name_H-M   'P 1'
#
loop_
_entity.id
_entity.type
_entity.pdbx_description
1 polymer ?
#
loop_
_entity_poly.entity_id
_entity_poly.type
_entity_poly.pdbx_seq_one_letter_code
_entity_poly.pdbx_strand_id
1 'polypeptide(L)'
;MVSWNNLDTLSSYKELADVKPACLTEVMSGDNGAERVKNYSIPMATGLSYNYASKQVDENVLAALEKLADEAQLADKFKALYNGEVVNTGEKRLVLHHMTRGQLGDAVEADGVDKRTFYKTQQERIAEFANKVHNGEITNAAGEKFTTVVQIGIGGSDLGPRAMYIALENWAKKNNAFKMEAKFISNVDPDDAAAVLASTDVAHSIFVLVSKSGTTLETLTNESFVKDALKKAGLDPSKHMIAVTSETSPLAKSDDYLDAFFMDDYIGGRFSSTSSVGGAVLSLAFGPEVFAEFLDGAAEEDKLSANPDMRKNPEMLDALIGVYERNVLGYPCTAVLPYSQALSRFPAHLQQVDMESNGKSVNRFGEPVNYPTGPVIFGEPGTNGQHSFYQLLHQGTDIVPLQFVGFKNNQLDTDVVIQDSTSQQKLCANVAAQIVAFACGKEDENRNKNFEGGRPSSIIIGDQVNPKTLGALLAHFENKIMFQGFLWNVNSFDQEGVQLGKVLAKRVLAHETDGALKVFSDLLNI
;
A
#
# COMPACT_ATOMS: atom_id res chain seq x y z
N MET A 1 23.06 19.79 -0.83
CA MET A 1 22.15 19.62 0.33
C MET A 1 20.77 20.06 -0.10
N VAL A 2 19.77 19.20 -0.01
CA VAL A 2 18.40 19.53 -0.41
C VAL A 2 17.74 20.51 0.57
N SER A 3 16.89 21.39 0.06
CA SER A 3 16.13 22.35 0.86
C SER A 3 14.74 21.81 1.19
N TRP A 4 14.33 21.94 2.45
CA TRP A 4 13.03 21.48 2.94
C TRP A 4 12.16 22.69 3.30
N ASN A 5 11.37 23.15 2.35
CA ASN A 5 10.51 24.32 2.46
C ASN A 5 9.05 23.90 2.53
N ASN A 6 8.24 24.65 3.28
CA ASN A 6 6.79 24.45 3.29
C ASN A 6 6.19 24.83 1.92
N LEU A 7 5.14 24.10 1.50
CA LEU A 7 4.53 24.26 0.18
C LEU A 7 4.09 25.70 -0.10
N ASP A 8 3.49 26.38 0.88
CA ASP A 8 2.98 27.76 0.78
C ASP A 8 4.08 28.82 0.68
N THR A 9 5.33 28.46 0.93
CA THR A 9 6.49 29.36 0.77
C THR A 9 7.07 29.34 -0.64
N LEU A 10 6.76 28.29 -1.43
CA LEU A 10 7.29 28.15 -2.79
C LEU A 10 6.60 29.13 -3.76
N SER A 11 7.39 29.82 -4.58
CA SER A 11 6.89 30.75 -5.59
C SER A 11 6.11 30.04 -6.68
N SER A 12 6.59 28.89 -7.13
CA SER A 12 5.94 28.04 -8.12
C SER A 12 4.59 27.49 -7.68
N TYR A 13 4.41 27.24 -6.38
CA TYR A 13 3.09 26.85 -5.85
C TYR A 13 2.08 28.01 -5.95
N LYS A 14 2.51 29.26 -5.69
CA LYS A 14 1.66 30.45 -5.85
C LYS A 14 1.29 30.67 -7.33
N GLU A 15 2.27 30.49 -8.23
CA GLU A 15 2.00 30.53 -9.67
C GLU A 15 0.98 29.46 -10.09
N LEU A 16 1.14 28.21 -9.60
CA LEU A 16 0.23 27.12 -9.89
C LEU A 16 -1.21 27.41 -9.41
N ALA A 17 -1.36 28.05 -8.26
CA ALA A 17 -2.68 28.41 -7.73
C ALA A 17 -3.46 29.41 -8.61
N ASP A 18 -2.76 30.18 -9.44
CA ASP A 18 -3.35 31.13 -10.38
C ASP A 18 -3.66 30.51 -11.76
N VAL A 19 -3.22 29.28 -12.03
CA VAL A 19 -3.46 28.60 -13.31
C VAL A 19 -4.88 28.03 -13.34
N LYS A 20 -5.62 28.36 -14.40
CA LYS A 20 -6.98 27.86 -14.58
C LYS A 20 -6.97 26.33 -14.85
N PRO A 21 -7.78 25.53 -14.13
CA PRO A 21 -7.91 24.10 -14.40
C PRO A 21 -8.53 23.82 -15.78
N ALA A 22 -8.11 22.71 -16.40
CA ALA A 22 -8.72 22.25 -17.64
C ALA A 22 -10.18 21.86 -17.42
N CYS A 23 -11.05 22.29 -18.32
CA CYS A 23 -12.48 21.94 -18.31
C CYS A 23 -12.66 20.52 -18.89
N LEU A 24 -12.89 19.52 -18.03
CA LEU A 24 -12.99 18.13 -18.49
C LEU A 24 -14.13 17.88 -19.48
N THR A 25 -15.26 18.54 -19.32
CA THR A 25 -16.41 18.40 -20.23
C THR A 25 -16.08 18.86 -21.66
N GLU A 26 -15.11 19.77 -21.80
CA GLU A 26 -14.64 20.25 -23.10
C GLU A 26 -13.49 19.39 -23.65
N VAL A 27 -12.42 19.18 -22.82
CA VAL A 27 -11.20 18.55 -23.31
C VAL A 27 -11.32 17.03 -23.50
N MET A 28 -12.30 16.39 -22.87
CA MET A 28 -12.60 14.97 -23.02
C MET A 28 -13.68 14.65 -24.04
N SER A 29 -14.25 15.66 -24.72
CA SER A 29 -15.32 15.48 -25.70
C SER A 29 -14.79 15.29 -27.10
N GLY A 30 -15.48 14.45 -27.92
CA GLY A 30 -15.21 14.26 -29.33
C GLY A 30 -13.79 13.80 -29.68
N ASP A 31 -13.30 14.20 -30.85
CA ASP A 31 -11.98 13.80 -31.34
C ASP A 31 -10.83 14.33 -30.49
N ASN A 32 -10.99 15.50 -29.88
CA ASN A 32 -10.00 16.06 -28.94
C ASN A 32 -9.78 15.14 -27.73
N GLY A 33 -10.85 14.57 -27.18
CA GLY A 33 -10.75 13.61 -26.08
C GLY A 33 -10.01 12.34 -26.48
N ALA A 34 -10.26 11.83 -27.68
CA ALA A 34 -9.58 10.64 -28.18
C ALA A 34 -8.07 10.84 -28.37
N GLU A 35 -7.65 12.01 -28.88
CA GLU A 35 -6.24 12.36 -29.01
C GLU A 35 -5.59 12.60 -27.63
N ARG A 36 -6.30 13.27 -26.74
CA ARG A 36 -5.84 13.51 -25.38
C ARG A 36 -5.56 12.20 -24.62
N VAL A 37 -6.44 11.20 -24.71
CA VAL A 37 -6.24 9.89 -24.07
C VAL A 37 -4.95 9.22 -24.57
N LYS A 38 -4.55 9.40 -25.81
CA LYS A 38 -3.30 8.87 -26.37
C LYS A 38 -2.06 9.62 -25.85
N ASN A 39 -2.18 10.95 -25.70
CA ASN A 39 -1.03 11.81 -25.40
C ASN A 39 -0.76 11.97 -23.90
N TYR A 40 -1.79 11.84 -23.05
CA TYR A 40 -1.67 12.00 -21.59
C TYR A 40 -1.50 10.63 -20.92
N SER A 41 -0.43 9.93 -21.31
CA SER A 41 -0.08 8.60 -20.79
C SER A 41 1.44 8.48 -20.64
N ILE A 42 1.88 7.92 -19.52
CA ILE A 42 3.29 7.64 -19.23
C ILE A 42 3.46 6.13 -19.06
N PRO A 43 4.41 5.50 -19.77
CA PRO A 43 4.77 4.11 -19.51
C PRO A 43 5.29 3.94 -18.08
N MET A 44 4.85 2.87 -17.41
CA MET A 44 5.34 2.39 -16.13
C MET A 44 6.13 1.09 -16.34
N ALA A 45 6.79 0.58 -15.31
CA ALA A 45 7.48 -0.69 -15.37
C ALA A 45 6.52 -1.87 -15.64
N THR A 46 7.08 -2.97 -16.07
CA THR A 46 6.39 -4.27 -16.25
C THR A 46 5.18 -4.24 -17.20
N GLY A 47 5.15 -3.27 -18.13
CA GLY A 47 4.05 -3.12 -19.08
C GLY A 47 2.80 -2.42 -18.54
N LEU A 48 2.89 -1.82 -17.35
CA LEU A 48 1.88 -0.90 -16.84
C LEU A 48 1.97 0.45 -17.57
N SER A 49 0.91 1.23 -17.51
CA SER A 49 0.88 2.62 -17.99
C SER A 49 -0.03 3.45 -17.09
N TYR A 50 0.40 4.67 -16.79
CA TYR A 50 -0.38 5.67 -16.08
C TYR A 50 -1.01 6.64 -17.07
N ASN A 51 -2.33 6.65 -17.18
CA ASN A 51 -3.09 7.57 -18.04
C ASN A 51 -3.83 8.59 -17.16
N TYR A 52 -3.54 9.86 -17.39
CA TYR A 52 -4.09 11.00 -16.64
C TYR A 52 -4.91 11.95 -17.52
N ALA A 53 -5.37 11.48 -18.68
CA ALA A 53 -6.14 12.30 -19.63
C ALA A 53 -7.40 12.92 -19.01
N SER A 54 -8.04 12.21 -18.05
CA SER A 54 -9.23 12.69 -17.33
C SER A 54 -8.91 13.48 -16.07
N LYS A 55 -7.68 13.95 -15.87
CA LYS A 55 -7.32 14.91 -14.83
C LYS A 55 -7.51 16.35 -15.34
N GLN A 56 -7.77 17.28 -14.43
CA GLN A 56 -8.02 18.71 -14.74
C GLN A 56 -6.73 19.47 -15.06
N VAL A 57 -5.83 18.86 -15.83
CA VAL A 57 -4.53 19.39 -16.24
C VAL A 57 -4.46 19.61 -17.73
N ASP A 58 -3.82 20.68 -18.16
CA ASP A 58 -3.41 20.97 -19.54
C ASP A 58 -1.92 21.32 -19.57
N GLU A 59 -1.39 21.73 -20.70
CA GLU A 59 0.03 22.09 -20.82
C GLU A 59 0.43 23.27 -19.91
N ASN A 60 -0.50 24.18 -19.57
CA ASN A 60 -0.20 25.30 -18.67
C ASN A 60 -0.06 24.78 -17.23
N VAL A 61 -1.00 23.93 -16.79
CA VAL A 61 -0.93 23.29 -15.47
C VAL A 61 0.31 22.40 -15.39
N LEU A 62 0.59 21.58 -16.42
CA LEU A 62 1.77 20.71 -16.45
C LEU A 62 3.08 21.50 -16.36
N ALA A 63 3.18 22.63 -17.09
CA ALA A 63 4.36 23.49 -16.99
C ALA A 63 4.53 24.15 -15.60
N ALA A 64 3.43 24.46 -14.93
CA ALA A 64 3.47 24.97 -13.55
C ALA A 64 3.85 23.88 -12.54
N LEU A 65 3.36 22.64 -12.73
CA LEU A 65 3.75 21.48 -11.93
C LEU A 65 5.24 21.14 -12.09
N GLU A 66 5.80 21.28 -13.31
CA GLU A 66 7.22 21.07 -13.58
C GLU A 66 8.08 22.08 -12.79
N LYS A 67 7.70 23.37 -12.83
CA LYS A 67 8.36 24.39 -12.00
C LYS A 67 8.28 24.08 -10.49
N LEU A 68 7.12 23.57 -10.03
CA LEU A 68 6.95 23.17 -8.64
C LEU A 68 7.85 22.00 -8.28
N ALA A 69 7.96 20.99 -9.13
CA ALA A 69 8.86 19.85 -8.93
C ALA A 69 10.33 20.29 -8.81
N ASP A 70 10.75 21.20 -9.68
CA ASP A 70 12.11 21.74 -9.71
C ASP A 70 12.41 22.60 -8.48
N GLU A 71 11.55 23.57 -8.14
CA GLU A 71 11.73 24.43 -6.95
C GLU A 71 11.69 23.62 -5.66
N ALA A 72 10.81 22.60 -5.59
CA ALA A 72 10.73 21.67 -4.47
C ALA A 72 11.87 20.64 -4.43
N GLN A 73 12.72 20.57 -5.45
CA GLN A 73 13.86 19.64 -5.56
C GLN A 73 13.42 18.17 -5.38
N LEU A 74 12.32 17.75 -6.00
CA LEU A 74 11.74 16.43 -5.77
C LEU A 74 12.68 15.29 -6.13
N ALA A 75 13.36 15.38 -7.28
CA ALA A 75 14.32 14.37 -7.73
C ALA A 75 15.52 14.28 -6.77
N ASP A 76 16.04 15.43 -6.29
CA ASP A 76 17.14 15.45 -5.33
C ASP A 76 16.74 14.90 -3.96
N LYS A 77 15.51 15.16 -3.52
CA LYS A 77 14.95 14.59 -2.26
C LYS A 77 14.81 13.09 -2.36
N PHE A 78 14.35 12.57 -3.49
CA PHE A 78 14.31 11.13 -3.72
C PHE A 78 15.72 10.53 -3.73
N LYS A 79 16.66 11.21 -4.39
CA LYS A 79 18.07 10.80 -4.37
C LYS A 79 18.64 10.78 -2.96
N ALA A 80 18.36 11.78 -2.14
CA ALA A 80 18.76 11.82 -0.73
C ALA A 80 18.22 10.62 0.05
N LEU A 81 16.94 10.24 -0.17
CA LEU A 81 16.33 9.07 0.45
C LEU A 81 17.05 7.79 0.05
N TYR A 82 17.19 7.50 -1.25
CA TYR A 82 17.75 6.22 -1.67
C TYR A 82 19.28 6.11 -1.46
N ASN A 83 19.97 7.22 -1.21
CA ASN A 83 21.38 7.24 -0.77
C ASN A 83 21.53 7.17 0.76
N GLY A 84 20.44 6.99 1.52
CA GLY A 84 20.49 6.79 2.96
C GLY A 84 20.73 8.07 3.76
N GLU A 85 20.28 9.24 3.28
CA GLU A 85 20.21 10.42 4.13
C GLU A 85 19.08 10.27 5.17
N VAL A 86 19.20 10.97 6.31
CA VAL A 86 18.17 10.96 7.35
C VAL A 86 16.96 11.76 6.87
N VAL A 87 15.94 11.07 6.34
CA VAL A 87 14.68 11.69 5.90
C VAL A 87 13.54 11.51 6.91
N ASN A 88 13.60 10.52 7.79
CA ASN A 88 12.70 10.41 8.94
C ASN A 88 13.27 11.27 10.09
N THR A 89 12.93 12.56 10.10
CA THR A 89 13.49 13.53 11.05
C THR A 89 12.96 13.36 12.46
N GLY A 90 11.74 12.88 12.65
CA GLY A 90 11.13 12.66 13.95
C GLY A 90 11.86 11.59 14.76
N GLU A 91 12.17 10.47 14.14
CA GLU A 91 12.88 9.35 14.76
C GLU A 91 14.40 9.38 14.49
N LYS A 92 14.88 10.34 13.68
CA LYS A 92 16.29 10.48 13.26
C LYS A 92 16.83 9.22 12.58
N ARG A 93 16.06 8.65 11.65
CA ARG A 93 16.35 7.39 10.99
C ARG A 93 16.47 7.55 9.47
N LEU A 94 17.17 6.61 8.87
CA LEU A 94 17.14 6.37 7.44
C LEU A 94 15.77 5.80 7.02
N VAL A 95 15.49 5.78 5.72
CA VAL A 95 14.30 5.15 5.15
C VAL A 95 14.75 4.26 3.99
N LEU A 96 14.74 2.95 4.17
CA LEU A 96 15.45 2.00 3.31
C LEU A 96 14.55 0.91 2.70
N HIS A 97 13.23 1.06 2.70
CA HIS A 97 12.32 0.04 2.14
C HIS A 97 12.62 -0.28 0.66
N HIS A 98 13.07 0.69 -0.14
CA HIS A 98 13.50 0.48 -1.53
C HIS A 98 14.70 -0.47 -1.63
N MET A 99 15.58 -0.53 -0.63
CA MET A 99 16.75 -1.42 -0.64
C MET A 99 16.39 -2.90 -0.42
N THR A 100 15.17 -3.20 0.01
CA THR A 100 14.68 -4.59 0.03
C THR A 100 14.43 -5.11 -1.39
N ARG A 101 14.21 -4.23 -2.37
CA ARG A 101 13.90 -4.53 -3.77
C ARG A 101 15.15 -4.59 -4.65
N GLY A 102 16.05 -3.59 -4.51
CA GLY A 102 17.24 -3.44 -5.35
C GLY A 102 18.23 -2.43 -4.79
N GLN A 103 19.25 -2.12 -5.57
CA GLN A 103 20.22 -1.07 -5.32
C GLN A 103 19.98 0.08 -6.31
N LEU A 104 19.49 1.21 -5.83
CA LEU A 104 19.20 2.38 -6.67
C LEU A 104 20.35 3.40 -6.71
N GLY A 105 21.09 3.54 -5.63
CA GLY A 105 22.19 4.47 -5.46
C GLY A 105 23.44 3.82 -4.91
N ASP A 106 24.20 4.60 -4.15
CA ASP A 106 25.41 4.14 -3.50
C ASP A 106 25.09 3.10 -2.39
N ALA A 107 26.11 2.35 -1.95
CA ALA A 107 25.98 1.47 -0.79
C ALA A 107 25.66 2.31 0.46
N VAL A 108 24.72 1.83 1.27
CA VAL A 108 24.32 2.46 2.53
C VAL A 108 24.74 1.58 3.69
N GLU A 109 25.69 2.08 4.45
CA GLU A 109 26.12 1.44 5.71
C GLU A 109 25.41 2.10 6.90
N ALA A 110 24.82 1.30 7.75
CA ALA A 110 24.27 1.73 9.04
C ALA A 110 24.49 0.64 10.08
N ASP A 111 24.79 1.03 11.31
CA ASP A 111 25.13 0.14 12.42
C ASP A 111 26.31 -0.81 12.10
N GLY A 112 27.23 -0.37 11.24
CA GLY A 112 28.38 -1.17 10.81
C GLY A 112 28.07 -2.28 9.80
N VAL A 113 26.90 -2.24 9.18
CA VAL A 113 26.42 -3.25 8.23
C VAL A 113 25.97 -2.59 6.93
N ASP A 114 26.40 -3.12 5.79
CA ASP A 114 25.80 -2.81 4.49
C ASP A 114 24.35 -3.29 4.45
N LYS A 115 23.42 -2.34 4.28
CA LYS A 115 21.98 -2.62 4.43
C LYS A 115 21.42 -3.44 3.27
N ARG A 116 21.93 -3.27 2.05
CA ARG A 116 21.50 -4.13 0.93
C ARG A 116 21.89 -5.59 1.16
N THR A 117 23.10 -5.82 1.63
CA THR A 117 23.58 -7.16 1.99
C THR A 117 22.73 -7.75 3.12
N PHE A 118 22.41 -6.96 4.15
CA PHE A 118 21.53 -7.41 5.25
C PHE A 118 20.17 -7.89 4.72
N TYR A 119 19.46 -7.07 3.92
CA TYR A 119 18.14 -7.45 3.39
C TYR A 119 18.21 -8.66 2.48
N LYS A 120 19.23 -8.74 1.63
CA LYS A 120 19.44 -9.88 0.74
C LYS A 120 19.68 -11.17 1.54
N THR A 121 20.50 -11.12 2.59
CA THR A 121 20.73 -12.26 3.50
C THR A 121 19.42 -12.74 4.14
N GLN A 122 18.55 -11.83 4.58
CA GLN A 122 17.25 -12.24 5.12
C GLN A 122 16.36 -12.89 4.05
N GLN A 123 16.36 -12.38 2.81
CA GLN A 123 15.62 -12.98 1.69
C GLN A 123 16.14 -14.39 1.38
N GLU A 124 17.45 -14.59 1.36
CA GLU A 124 18.08 -15.90 1.14
C GLU A 124 17.73 -16.88 2.27
N ARG A 125 17.76 -16.47 3.53
CA ARG A 125 17.35 -17.29 4.68
C ARG A 125 15.87 -17.68 4.61
N ILE A 126 14.98 -16.73 4.28
CA ILE A 126 13.55 -17.00 4.09
C ILE A 126 13.34 -17.99 2.95
N ALA A 127 14.03 -17.81 1.83
CA ALA A 127 13.94 -18.70 0.68
C ALA A 127 14.40 -20.13 1.03
N GLU A 128 15.52 -20.27 1.74
CA GLU A 128 16.00 -21.56 2.22
C GLU A 128 14.98 -22.25 3.14
N PHE A 129 14.44 -21.50 4.11
CA PHE A 129 13.42 -22.02 5.03
C PHE A 129 12.16 -22.47 4.29
N ALA A 130 11.61 -21.62 3.42
CA ALA A 130 10.42 -21.94 2.64
C ALA A 130 10.62 -23.18 1.77
N ASN A 131 11.78 -23.31 1.11
CA ASN A 131 12.11 -24.49 0.31
C ASN A 131 12.21 -25.76 1.17
N LYS A 132 12.80 -25.71 2.35
CA LYS A 132 12.84 -26.85 3.28
C LYS A 132 11.43 -27.29 3.71
N VAL A 133 10.53 -26.34 3.96
CA VAL A 133 9.12 -26.63 4.27
C VAL A 133 8.43 -27.28 3.07
N HIS A 134 8.56 -26.72 1.88
CA HIS A 134 7.90 -27.24 0.67
C HIS A 134 8.42 -28.63 0.28
N ASN A 135 9.71 -28.89 0.46
CA ASN A 135 10.33 -30.17 0.16
C ASN A 135 10.03 -31.24 1.23
N GLY A 136 9.55 -30.85 2.42
CA GLY A 136 9.28 -31.75 3.53
C GLY A 136 10.53 -32.10 4.34
N GLU A 137 11.54 -31.26 4.32
CA GLU A 137 12.70 -31.32 5.21
C GLU A 137 12.35 -30.75 6.59
N ILE A 138 11.46 -29.77 6.63
CA ILE A 138 10.80 -29.27 7.85
C ILE A 138 9.35 -29.75 7.80
N THR A 139 8.95 -30.54 8.79
CA THR A 139 7.65 -31.21 8.90
C THR A 139 7.07 -31.01 10.29
N ASN A 140 5.79 -31.36 10.45
CA ASN A 140 5.17 -31.48 11.76
C ASN A 140 5.73 -32.67 12.55
N ALA A 141 5.31 -32.86 13.80
CA ALA A 141 5.78 -33.94 14.68
C ALA A 141 5.46 -35.37 14.15
N ALA A 142 4.48 -35.50 13.23
CA ALA A 142 4.13 -36.75 12.59
C ALA A 142 4.97 -37.04 11.32
N GLY A 143 5.85 -36.13 10.91
CA GLY A 143 6.62 -36.22 9.67
C GLY A 143 5.82 -35.80 8.43
N GLU A 144 4.72 -35.08 8.60
CA GLU A 144 3.85 -34.64 7.51
C GLU A 144 4.12 -33.18 7.14
N LYS A 145 3.86 -32.83 5.87
CA LYS A 145 4.09 -31.48 5.33
C LYS A 145 3.10 -30.47 5.91
N PHE A 146 3.58 -29.27 6.10
CA PHE A 146 2.72 -28.11 6.34
C PHE A 146 1.98 -27.70 5.07
N THR A 147 0.71 -27.32 5.21
CA THR A 147 -0.18 -26.93 4.10
C THR A 147 -0.75 -25.52 4.26
N THR A 148 -0.65 -24.97 5.46
CA THR A 148 -1.19 -23.64 5.80
C THR A 148 -0.13 -22.79 6.49
N VAL A 149 -0.07 -21.51 6.13
CA VAL A 149 0.68 -20.48 6.85
C VAL A 149 -0.30 -19.48 7.45
N VAL A 150 -0.16 -19.16 8.74
CA VAL A 150 -1.01 -18.18 9.41
C VAL A 150 -0.14 -17.02 9.89
N GLN A 151 -0.30 -15.84 9.31
CA GLN A 151 0.42 -14.65 9.75
C GLN A 151 -0.33 -13.96 10.90
N ILE A 152 0.37 -13.69 12.00
CA ILE A 152 -0.11 -12.97 13.18
C ILE A 152 0.57 -11.61 13.19
N GLY A 153 -0.17 -10.54 12.91
CA GLY A 153 0.38 -9.19 12.86
C GLY A 153 -0.72 -8.16 12.69
N ILE A 154 -0.47 -6.90 13.05
CA ILE A 154 -1.44 -5.81 12.97
C ILE A 154 -0.88 -4.63 12.17
N GLY A 155 -1.74 -3.83 11.55
CA GLY A 155 -1.34 -2.66 10.76
C GLY A 155 -0.47 -3.05 9.57
N GLY A 156 0.74 -2.51 9.46
CA GLY A 156 1.67 -2.82 8.37
C GLY A 156 2.15 -4.27 8.35
N SER A 157 2.06 -4.98 9.47
CA SER A 157 2.36 -6.41 9.56
C SER A 157 1.21 -7.32 9.06
N ASP A 158 0.10 -6.73 8.62
CA ASP A 158 -1.07 -7.42 8.07
C ASP A 158 -1.49 -6.86 6.71
N LEU A 159 -1.82 -5.56 6.65
CA LEU A 159 -2.54 -4.95 5.51
C LEU A 159 -1.83 -5.16 4.17
N GLY A 160 -0.53 -4.88 4.10
CA GLY A 160 0.25 -5.07 2.89
C GLY A 160 0.41 -6.54 2.51
N PRO A 161 1.00 -7.39 3.36
CA PRO A 161 1.17 -8.82 3.09
C PRO A 161 -0.14 -9.53 2.72
N ARG A 162 -1.24 -9.25 3.42
CA ARG A 162 -2.57 -9.81 3.11
C ARG A 162 -3.07 -9.33 1.74
N ALA A 163 -2.93 -8.04 1.43
CA ALA A 163 -3.34 -7.52 0.13
C ALA A 163 -2.53 -8.17 -1.01
N MET A 164 -1.23 -8.37 -0.84
CA MET A 164 -0.36 -9.02 -1.84
C MET A 164 -0.69 -10.51 -1.98
N TYR A 165 -0.96 -11.21 -0.88
CA TYR A 165 -1.39 -12.60 -0.93
C TYR A 165 -2.69 -12.76 -1.73
N ILE A 166 -3.72 -11.99 -1.39
CA ILE A 166 -5.03 -12.04 -2.08
C ILE A 166 -4.86 -11.69 -3.56
N ALA A 167 -4.00 -10.73 -3.87
CA ALA A 167 -3.75 -10.31 -5.25
C ALA A 167 -3.10 -11.42 -6.10
N LEU A 168 -2.30 -12.30 -5.51
CA LEU A 168 -1.55 -13.33 -6.23
C LEU A 168 -2.14 -14.73 -6.14
N GLU A 169 -3.08 -14.99 -5.23
CA GLU A 169 -3.57 -16.34 -4.95
C GLU A 169 -4.10 -17.05 -6.21
N ASN A 170 -4.96 -16.39 -6.98
CA ASN A 170 -5.50 -16.97 -8.21
C ASN A 170 -4.44 -17.17 -9.28
N TRP A 171 -3.55 -16.18 -9.45
CA TRP A 171 -2.43 -16.30 -10.36
C TRP A 171 -1.51 -17.47 -9.99
N ALA A 172 -1.20 -17.63 -8.72
CA ALA A 172 -0.35 -18.73 -8.23
C ALA A 172 -1.01 -20.10 -8.44
N LYS A 173 -2.33 -20.23 -8.18
CA LYS A 173 -3.08 -21.46 -8.46
C LYS A 173 -3.03 -21.84 -9.94
N LYS A 174 -3.21 -20.88 -10.84
CA LYS A 174 -3.17 -21.08 -12.29
C LYS A 174 -1.78 -21.48 -12.78
N ASN A 175 -0.73 -20.92 -12.22
CA ASN A 175 0.65 -21.10 -12.66
C ASN A 175 1.42 -22.19 -11.87
N ASN A 176 0.72 -23.03 -11.10
CA ASN A 176 1.31 -24.09 -10.26
C ASN A 176 2.33 -23.58 -9.23
N ALA A 177 2.22 -22.32 -8.85
CA ALA A 177 3.05 -21.67 -7.84
C ALA A 177 2.41 -21.66 -6.44
N PHE A 178 1.16 -22.08 -6.31
CA PHE A 178 0.47 -22.17 -5.02
C PHE A 178 1.04 -23.33 -4.19
N LYS A 179 1.63 -23.03 -3.03
CA LYS A 179 2.29 -24.01 -2.14
C LYS A 179 1.50 -24.24 -0.86
N MET A 180 1.09 -23.15 -0.17
CA MET A 180 0.37 -23.20 1.08
C MET A 180 -0.75 -22.17 1.08
N GLU A 181 -1.89 -22.48 1.73
CA GLU A 181 -2.93 -21.50 2.00
C GLU A 181 -2.42 -20.50 3.04
N ALA A 182 -2.58 -19.18 2.82
CA ALA A 182 -2.29 -18.21 3.85
C ALA A 182 -3.56 -17.68 4.51
N LYS A 183 -3.51 -17.58 5.85
CA LYS A 183 -4.55 -16.97 6.70
C LYS A 183 -3.91 -15.89 7.57
N PHE A 184 -4.74 -15.00 8.11
CA PHE A 184 -4.26 -13.83 8.82
C PHE A 184 -5.06 -13.60 10.09
N ILE A 185 -4.36 -13.41 11.21
CA ILE A 185 -4.91 -12.98 12.50
C ILE A 185 -4.36 -11.57 12.77
N SER A 186 -5.21 -10.56 12.76
CA SER A 186 -4.76 -9.17 12.81
C SER A 186 -5.47 -8.28 13.81
N ASN A 187 -6.58 -8.73 14.38
CA ASN A 187 -7.34 -7.97 15.36
C ASN A 187 -7.18 -8.60 16.77
N VAL A 188 -7.20 -7.77 17.80
CA VAL A 188 -7.26 -8.23 19.20
C VAL A 188 -8.67 -8.70 19.59
N ASP A 189 -9.65 -8.52 18.71
CA ASP A 189 -10.97 -9.13 18.85
C ASP A 189 -10.82 -10.65 18.92
N PRO A 190 -11.25 -11.30 20.02
CA PRO A 190 -11.11 -12.74 20.19
C PRO A 190 -11.80 -13.56 19.08
N ASP A 191 -12.82 -13.02 18.45
CA ASP A 191 -13.52 -13.69 17.35
C ASP A 191 -12.67 -13.80 16.09
N ASP A 192 -11.72 -12.86 15.84
CA ASP A 192 -10.80 -12.95 14.70
C ASP A 192 -9.87 -14.18 14.84
N ALA A 193 -9.15 -14.29 15.95
CA ALA A 193 -8.28 -15.43 16.20
C ALA A 193 -9.06 -16.75 16.27
N ALA A 194 -10.19 -16.77 16.97
CA ALA A 194 -11.02 -17.96 17.13
C ALA A 194 -11.58 -18.48 15.79
N ALA A 195 -12.07 -17.60 14.92
CA ALA A 195 -12.61 -17.98 13.61
C ALA A 195 -11.51 -18.53 12.68
N VAL A 196 -10.35 -17.90 12.66
CA VAL A 196 -9.20 -18.40 11.88
C VAL A 196 -8.78 -19.78 12.37
N LEU A 197 -8.58 -19.95 13.69
CA LEU A 197 -8.17 -21.23 14.27
C LEU A 197 -9.20 -22.34 14.07
N ALA A 198 -10.49 -22.04 14.19
CA ALA A 198 -11.57 -23.00 13.96
C ALA A 198 -11.63 -23.52 12.51
N SER A 199 -11.15 -22.72 11.55
CA SER A 199 -11.09 -23.07 10.13
C SER A 199 -9.73 -23.57 9.67
N THR A 200 -8.79 -23.80 10.60
CA THR A 200 -7.39 -24.14 10.31
C THR A 200 -7.03 -25.50 10.92
N ASP A 201 -6.40 -26.35 10.11
CA ASP A 201 -5.74 -27.55 10.63
C ASP A 201 -4.41 -27.12 11.28
N VAL A 202 -4.43 -26.90 12.60
CA VAL A 202 -3.29 -26.40 13.35
C VAL A 202 -2.08 -27.37 13.31
N ALA A 203 -2.33 -28.67 13.14
CA ALA A 203 -1.26 -29.67 13.05
C ALA A 203 -0.45 -29.57 11.74
N HIS A 204 -1.08 -29.06 10.67
CA HIS A 204 -0.43 -28.86 9.39
C HIS A 204 -0.18 -27.37 9.08
N SER A 205 -0.06 -26.53 10.13
CA SER A 205 0.11 -25.09 9.98
C SER A 205 1.42 -24.58 10.57
N ILE A 206 2.02 -23.58 9.87
CA ILE A 206 3.09 -22.73 10.38
C ILE A 206 2.49 -21.37 10.72
N PHE A 207 2.80 -20.85 11.90
CA PHE A 207 2.37 -19.55 12.37
C PHE A 207 3.55 -18.57 12.33
N VAL A 208 3.36 -17.43 11.63
CA VAL A 208 4.36 -16.37 11.47
C VAL A 208 4.00 -15.21 12.39
N LEU A 209 4.70 -15.08 13.50
CA LEU A 209 4.52 -13.93 14.41
C LEU A 209 5.31 -12.74 13.88
N VAL A 210 4.62 -11.65 13.54
CA VAL A 210 5.25 -10.43 13.00
C VAL A 210 5.12 -9.29 13.99
N SER A 211 6.21 -8.94 14.65
CA SER A 211 6.29 -7.79 15.56
C SER A 211 7.71 -7.23 15.59
N LYS A 212 7.91 -6.02 15.04
CA LYS A 212 9.23 -5.38 15.01
C LYS A 212 9.83 -5.22 16.40
N SER A 213 9.07 -4.70 17.36
CA SER A 213 9.52 -4.51 18.74
C SER A 213 9.45 -5.77 19.60
N GLY A 214 8.66 -6.77 19.20
CA GLY A 214 8.34 -7.92 20.05
C GLY A 214 7.49 -7.60 21.29
N THR A 215 6.87 -6.41 21.34
CA THR A 215 6.13 -5.93 22.53
C THR A 215 4.74 -5.39 22.19
N THR A 216 4.27 -5.55 20.97
CA THR A 216 2.93 -5.11 20.55
C THR A 216 1.87 -5.95 21.23
N LEU A 217 1.05 -5.32 22.08
CA LEU A 217 0.10 -6.01 22.97
C LEU A 217 -0.87 -6.90 22.17
N GLU A 218 -1.45 -6.37 21.10
CA GLU A 218 -2.41 -7.07 20.27
C GLU A 218 -1.78 -8.32 19.63
N THR A 219 -0.55 -8.20 19.14
CA THR A 219 0.18 -9.31 18.51
C THR A 219 0.52 -10.41 19.52
N LEU A 220 1.00 -10.03 20.73
CA LEU A 220 1.29 -10.99 21.80
C LEU A 220 0.03 -11.67 22.35
N THR A 221 -1.11 -10.96 22.37
CA THR A 221 -2.40 -11.55 22.75
C THR A 221 -2.80 -12.63 21.75
N ASN A 222 -2.73 -12.33 20.45
CA ASN A 222 -3.04 -13.28 19.38
C ASN A 222 -2.06 -14.46 19.33
N GLU A 223 -0.78 -14.22 19.62
CA GLU A 223 0.21 -15.29 19.83
C GLU A 223 -0.22 -16.27 20.93
N SER A 224 -0.71 -15.71 22.05
CA SER A 224 -1.18 -16.52 23.16
C SER A 224 -2.38 -17.39 22.80
N PHE A 225 -3.31 -16.87 21.98
CA PHE A 225 -4.40 -17.67 21.41
C PHE A 225 -3.89 -18.87 20.60
N VAL A 226 -2.92 -18.63 19.73
CA VAL A 226 -2.31 -19.66 18.86
C VAL A 226 -1.56 -20.70 19.70
N LYS A 227 -0.72 -20.25 20.65
CA LYS A 227 0.00 -21.16 21.57
C LYS A 227 -0.93 -22.04 22.39
N ASP A 228 -2.07 -21.48 22.85
CA ASP A 228 -3.09 -22.25 23.58
C ASP A 228 -3.77 -23.28 22.67
N ALA A 229 -4.13 -22.91 21.45
CA ALA A 229 -4.73 -23.83 20.48
C ALA A 229 -3.79 -25.00 20.14
N LEU A 230 -2.51 -24.72 19.88
CA LEU A 230 -1.50 -25.75 19.63
C LEU A 230 -1.34 -26.70 20.83
N LYS A 231 -1.22 -26.16 22.05
CA LYS A 231 -1.15 -26.98 23.28
C LYS A 231 -2.38 -27.84 23.50
N LYS A 232 -3.59 -27.31 23.25
CA LYS A 232 -4.84 -28.08 23.33
C LYS A 232 -4.91 -29.22 22.31
N ALA A 233 -4.27 -29.05 21.16
CA ALA A 233 -4.09 -30.09 20.15
C ALA A 233 -2.94 -31.09 20.49
N GLY A 234 -2.26 -30.92 21.61
CA GLY A 234 -1.11 -31.76 22.00
C GLY A 234 0.18 -31.47 21.24
N LEU A 235 0.28 -30.28 20.62
CA LEU A 235 1.41 -29.87 19.80
C LEU A 235 2.35 -28.94 20.56
N ASP A 236 3.62 -28.99 20.23
CA ASP A 236 4.64 -28.07 20.75
C ASP A 236 4.68 -26.79 19.89
N PRO A 237 4.30 -25.60 20.43
CA PRO A 237 4.30 -24.36 19.70
C PRO A 237 5.66 -24.02 19.04
N SER A 238 6.77 -24.37 19.67
CA SER A 238 8.12 -24.11 19.16
C SER A 238 8.42 -24.83 17.83
N LYS A 239 7.62 -25.83 17.46
CA LYS A 239 7.73 -26.59 16.22
C LYS A 239 6.80 -26.11 15.12
N HIS A 240 5.95 -25.12 15.42
CA HIS A 240 4.93 -24.59 14.52
C HIS A 240 5.04 -23.08 14.30
N MET A 241 5.90 -22.38 15.03
CA MET A 241 5.98 -20.92 14.99
C MET A 241 7.33 -20.43 14.49
N ILE A 242 7.32 -19.37 13.70
CA ILE A 242 8.49 -18.56 13.33
C ILE A 242 8.24 -17.10 13.69
N ALA A 243 9.30 -16.34 13.89
CA ALA A 243 9.21 -14.92 14.20
C ALA A 243 9.77 -14.05 13.06
N VAL A 244 9.08 -12.94 12.75
CA VAL A 244 9.63 -11.83 11.94
C VAL A 244 9.72 -10.61 12.84
N THR A 245 10.94 -10.20 13.19
CA THR A 245 11.18 -9.23 14.26
C THR A 245 12.48 -8.45 14.05
N SER A 246 12.80 -7.49 14.94
CA SER A 246 14.12 -6.86 14.97
C SER A 246 15.15 -7.78 15.65
N GLU A 247 16.42 -7.74 15.23
CA GLU A 247 17.51 -8.46 15.90
C GLU A 247 17.67 -8.10 17.39
N THR A 248 17.22 -6.90 17.78
CA THR A 248 17.24 -6.41 19.16
C THR A 248 16.00 -6.78 19.97
N SER A 249 14.99 -7.36 19.32
CA SER A 249 13.74 -7.77 19.96
C SER A 249 13.94 -8.97 20.89
N PRO A 250 13.15 -9.07 21.99
CA PRO A 250 13.12 -10.27 22.81
C PRO A 250 12.82 -11.56 22.03
N LEU A 251 12.06 -11.47 20.93
CA LEU A 251 11.68 -12.60 20.11
C LEU A 251 12.86 -13.18 19.32
N ALA A 252 13.87 -12.37 18.99
CA ALA A 252 14.99 -12.75 18.13
C ALA A 252 15.86 -13.91 18.69
N LYS A 253 15.86 -14.10 19.99
CA LYS A 253 16.69 -15.08 20.69
C LYS A 253 15.85 -16.08 21.51
N SER A 254 14.55 -16.14 21.25
CA SER A 254 13.66 -17.04 21.97
C SER A 254 13.67 -18.43 21.35
N ASP A 255 13.81 -19.44 22.20
CA ASP A 255 13.68 -20.87 21.81
C ASP A 255 12.22 -21.28 21.52
N ASP A 256 11.28 -20.34 21.62
CA ASP A 256 9.85 -20.56 21.33
C ASP A 256 9.53 -20.65 19.84
N TYR A 257 10.52 -20.46 18.95
CA TYR A 257 10.32 -20.43 17.49
C TYR A 257 11.27 -21.35 16.76
N LEU A 258 10.80 -21.93 15.63
CA LEU A 258 11.60 -22.73 14.70
C LEU A 258 12.74 -21.93 14.09
N ASP A 259 12.47 -20.67 13.73
CA ASP A 259 13.46 -19.74 13.18
C ASP A 259 12.97 -18.30 13.40
N ALA A 260 13.88 -17.34 13.23
CA ALA A 260 13.58 -15.91 13.27
C ALA A 260 14.21 -15.20 12.08
N PHE A 261 13.41 -14.37 11.37
CA PHE A 261 13.86 -13.54 10.26
C PHE A 261 13.81 -12.07 10.67
N PHE A 262 14.80 -11.31 10.20
CA PHE A 262 15.00 -9.98 10.75
C PHE A 262 14.58 -8.87 9.82
N MET A 263 14.01 -7.82 10.41
CA MET A 263 13.77 -6.51 9.84
C MET A 263 14.46 -5.49 10.73
N ASP A 264 14.79 -4.32 10.19
CA ASP A 264 15.39 -3.25 10.97
C ASP A 264 14.45 -2.03 11.13
N ASP A 265 14.94 -1.03 11.85
CA ASP A 265 14.18 0.18 12.15
C ASP A 265 14.06 1.15 10.98
N TYR A 266 14.81 0.93 9.90
CA TYR A 266 14.81 1.78 8.69
C TYR A 266 13.69 1.45 7.71
N ILE A 267 12.85 0.45 8.03
CA ILE A 267 11.65 0.09 7.28
C ILE A 267 10.42 0.35 8.12
N GLY A 268 9.59 1.30 7.71
CA GLY A 268 8.29 1.56 8.32
C GLY A 268 7.31 0.41 8.06
N GLY A 269 6.39 0.13 9.02
CA GLY A 269 5.44 -0.98 8.91
C GLY A 269 4.61 -0.95 7.61
N ARG A 270 4.07 0.19 7.23
CA ARG A 270 3.26 0.36 6.01
C ARG A 270 4.05 0.22 4.70
N PHE A 271 5.38 0.29 4.76
CA PHE A 271 6.31 0.08 3.63
C PHE A 271 7.01 -1.29 3.69
N SER A 272 6.52 -2.23 4.52
CA SER A 272 7.25 -3.47 4.82
C SER A 272 6.85 -4.67 3.96
N SER A 273 5.92 -4.53 3.01
CA SER A 273 5.47 -5.64 2.15
C SER A 273 6.59 -6.30 1.35
N THR A 274 7.64 -5.54 1.01
CA THR A 274 8.82 -6.02 0.28
C THR A 274 9.98 -6.48 1.19
N SER A 275 9.81 -6.39 2.51
CA SER A 275 10.79 -6.85 3.51
C SER A 275 10.51 -8.30 3.95
N SER A 276 11.20 -8.74 5.00
CA SER A 276 10.95 -10.04 5.64
C SER A 276 9.49 -10.22 6.10
N VAL A 277 8.75 -9.13 6.31
CA VAL A 277 7.33 -9.15 6.73
C VAL A 277 6.44 -9.76 5.66
N GLY A 278 6.51 -9.28 4.42
CA GLY A 278 5.82 -9.90 3.29
C GLY A 278 6.56 -11.15 2.79
N GLY A 279 7.90 -11.12 2.83
CA GLY A 279 8.76 -12.18 2.33
C GLY A 279 8.47 -13.55 2.97
N ALA A 280 8.29 -13.60 4.28
CA ALA A 280 8.03 -14.86 4.99
C ALA A 280 6.71 -15.51 4.54
N VAL A 281 5.59 -14.78 4.61
CA VAL A 281 4.28 -15.34 4.25
C VAL A 281 4.15 -15.60 2.75
N LEU A 282 4.64 -14.70 1.89
CA LEU A 282 4.51 -14.87 0.44
C LEU A 282 5.41 -15.98 -0.10
N SER A 283 6.63 -16.14 0.45
CA SER A 283 7.50 -17.27 0.07
C SER A 283 6.96 -18.61 0.52
N LEU A 284 6.37 -18.69 1.72
CA LEU A 284 5.69 -19.91 2.18
C LEU A 284 4.45 -20.22 1.33
N ALA A 285 3.66 -19.21 1.00
CA ALA A 285 2.41 -19.39 0.27
C ALA A 285 2.64 -19.74 -1.22
N PHE A 286 3.63 -19.13 -1.87
CA PHE A 286 3.78 -19.18 -3.34
C PHE A 286 5.15 -19.65 -3.84
N GLY A 287 6.13 -19.75 -2.96
CA GLY A 287 7.54 -20.00 -3.30
C GLY A 287 8.36 -18.70 -3.34
N PRO A 288 9.65 -18.80 -3.00
CA PRO A 288 10.57 -17.65 -2.97
C PRO A 288 10.77 -17.00 -4.35
N GLU A 289 10.61 -17.74 -5.43
CA GLU A 289 10.72 -17.26 -6.81
C GLU A 289 9.63 -16.23 -7.12
N VAL A 290 8.39 -16.47 -6.66
CA VAL A 290 7.26 -15.55 -6.84
C VAL A 290 7.48 -14.25 -6.06
N PHE A 291 8.03 -14.38 -4.84
CA PHE A 291 8.39 -13.19 -4.06
C PHE A 291 9.54 -12.40 -4.72
N ALA A 292 10.53 -13.09 -5.29
CA ALA A 292 11.61 -12.43 -6.03
C ALA A 292 11.07 -11.66 -7.26
N GLU A 293 10.17 -12.26 -8.04
CA GLU A 293 9.51 -11.56 -9.16
C GLU A 293 8.71 -10.32 -8.71
N PHE A 294 8.06 -10.40 -7.56
CA PHE A 294 7.36 -9.25 -6.97
C PHE A 294 8.35 -8.13 -6.60
N LEU A 295 9.49 -8.46 -6.01
CA LEU A 295 10.57 -7.50 -5.72
C LEU A 295 11.17 -6.90 -6.99
N ASP A 296 11.38 -7.70 -8.02
CA ASP A 296 11.90 -7.24 -9.32
C ASP A 296 10.99 -6.18 -9.94
N GLY A 297 9.67 -6.42 -9.95
CA GLY A 297 8.70 -5.46 -10.46
C GLY A 297 8.73 -4.13 -9.70
N ALA A 298 8.82 -4.18 -8.38
CA ALA A 298 8.95 -2.99 -7.54
C ALA A 298 10.28 -2.24 -7.78
N ALA A 299 11.39 -2.99 -7.98
CA ALA A 299 12.69 -2.39 -8.28
C ALA A 299 12.73 -1.74 -9.68
N GLU A 300 12.01 -2.30 -10.66
CA GLU A 300 11.91 -1.70 -11.98
C GLU A 300 11.15 -0.36 -11.94
N GLU A 301 10.09 -0.26 -11.14
CA GLU A 301 9.33 0.98 -10.94
C GLU A 301 10.12 2.02 -10.16
N ASP A 302 10.84 1.63 -9.11
CA ASP A 302 11.73 2.53 -8.36
C ASP A 302 12.77 3.23 -9.26
N LYS A 303 13.22 2.58 -10.34
CA LYS A 303 14.14 3.20 -11.32
C LYS A 303 13.47 4.31 -12.12
N LEU A 304 12.17 4.19 -12.41
CA LEU A 304 11.41 5.26 -13.07
C LEU A 304 11.23 6.45 -12.15
N SER A 305 10.96 6.20 -10.86
CA SER A 305 10.85 7.24 -9.83
C SER A 305 12.15 8.06 -9.66
N ALA A 306 13.31 7.49 -10.03
CA ALA A 306 14.59 8.20 -10.01
C ALA A 306 14.77 9.16 -11.21
N ASN A 307 13.87 9.16 -12.20
CA ASN A 307 13.96 10.06 -13.35
C ASN A 307 13.62 11.50 -12.92
N PRO A 308 14.50 12.49 -13.16
CA PRO A 308 14.21 13.88 -12.80
C PRO A 308 13.16 14.55 -13.69
N ASP A 309 12.93 14.05 -14.90
CA ASP A 309 11.92 14.56 -15.82
C ASP A 309 10.52 14.07 -15.36
N MET A 310 9.74 14.96 -14.76
CA MET A 310 8.39 14.67 -14.26
C MET A 310 7.48 14.05 -15.33
N ARG A 311 7.68 14.41 -16.62
CA ARG A 311 6.88 13.87 -17.73
C ARG A 311 7.22 12.42 -18.10
N LYS A 312 8.29 11.88 -17.51
CA LYS A 312 8.74 10.48 -17.64
C LYS A 312 8.76 9.74 -16.31
N ASN A 313 8.28 10.38 -15.27
CA ASN A 313 8.22 9.86 -13.90
C ASN A 313 6.75 9.80 -13.47
N PRO A 314 6.10 8.65 -13.66
CA PRO A 314 4.66 8.52 -13.39
C PRO A 314 4.31 8.78 -11.94
N GLU A 315 5.15 8.42 -10.97
CA GLU A 315 4.93 8.62 -9.55
C GLU A 315 5.03 10.09 -9.16
N MET A 316 6.04 10.78 -9.69
CA MET A 316 6.21 12.22 -9.44
C MET A 316 5.07 13.02 -10.05
N LEU A 317 4.64 12.69 -11.27
CA LEU A 317 3.52 13.37 -11.92
C LEU A 317 2.20 13.10 -11.18
N ASP A 318 1.92 11.84 -10.80
CA ASP A 318 0.71 11.50 -10.04
C ASP A 318 0.70 12.19 -8.67
N ALA A 319 1.86 12.30 -8.00
CA ALA A 319 2.01 13.04 -6.76
C ALA A 319 1.71 14.54 -6.92
N LEU A 320 2.27 15.17 -7.94
CA LEU A 320 2.08 16.59 -8.25
C LEU A 320 0.61 16.89 -8.58
N ILE A 321 -0.04 16.05 -9.40
CA ILE A 321 -1.47 16.16 -9.69
C ILE A 321 -2.29 16.01 -8.40
N GLY A 322 -1.94 15.06 -7.53
CA GLY A 322 -2.63 14.87 -6.25
C GLY A 322 -2.50 16.08 -5.30
N VAL A 323 -1.33 16.72 -5.25
CA VAL A 323 -1.12 17.97 -4.50
C VAL A 323 -1.91 19.13 -5.14
N TYR A 324 -1.95 19.24 -6.45
CA TYR A 324 -2.78 20.21 -7.17
C TYR A 324 -4.27 20.02 -6.83
N GLU A 325 -4.78 18.80 -6.92
CA GLU A 325 -6.17 18.46 -6.57
C GLU A 325 -6.48 18.79 -5.10
N ARG A 326 -5.56 18.48 -4.18
CA ARG A 326 -5.74 18.69 -2.74
C ARG A 326 -5.64 20.16 -2.33
N ASN A 327 -4.64 20.87 -2.84
CA ASN A 327 -4.24 22.20 -2.31
C ASN A 327 -4.73 23.36 -3.16
N VAL A 328 -4.90 23.18 -4.47
CA VAL A 328 -5.40 24.22 -5.38
C VAL A 328 -6.88 24.04 -5.67
N LEU A 329 -7.30 22.82 -6.03
CA LEU A 329 -8.72 22.55 -6.33
C LEU A 329 -9.54 22.25 -5.08
N GLY A 330 -8.91 21.98 -3.93
CA GLY A 330 -9.56 21.84 -2.64
C GLY A 330 -10.27 20.51 -2.40
N TYR A 331 -9.91 19.43 -3.12
CA TYR A 331 -10.55 18.12 -2.97
C TYR A 331 -10.04 17.36 -1.75
N PRO A 332 -10.91 17.05 -0.76
CA PRO A 332 -10.46 16.49 0.51
C PRO A 332 -10.23 14.98 0.50
N CYS A 333 -10.75 14.27 -0.49
CA CYS A 333 -10.74 12.82 -0.58
C CYS A 333 -10.15 12.35 -1.91
N THR A 334 -9.72 11.09 -1.97
CA THR A 334 -9.38 10.39 -3.22
C THR A 334 -9.92 8.96 -3.14
N ALA A 335 -10.61 8.49 -4.17
CA ALA A 335 -11.08 7.11 -4.26
C ALA A 335 -10.15 6.26 -5.13
N VAL A 336 -9.67 5.13 -4.60
CA VAL A 336 -8.87 4.14 -5.34
C VAL A 336 -9.78 2.97 -5.72
N LEU A 337 -9.97 2.76 -7.01
CA LEU A 337 -11.00 1.89 -7.56
C LEU A 337 -10.38 0.82 -8.48
N PRO A 338 -9.87 -0.29 -7.92
CA PRO A 338 -9.31 -1.38 -8.73
C PRO A 338 -10.44 -2.17 -9.42
N TYR A 339 -10.39 -2.25 -10.74
CA TYR A 339 -11.27 -3.12 -11.54
C TYR A 339 -10.65 -4.51 -11.65
N SER A 340 -10.42 -5.09 -10.49
CA SER A 340 -9.92 -6.46 -10.29
C SER A 340 -10.25 -6.92 -8.88
N GLN A 341 -10.97 -8.04 -8.75
CA GLN A 341 -11.28 -8.62 -7.44
C GLN A 341 -10.02 -9.05 -6.68
N ALA A 342 -8.96 -9.43 -7.40
CA ALA A 342 -7.67 -9.75 -6.83
C ALA A 342 -7.07 -8.59 -6.00
N LEU A 343 -7.40 -7.35 -6.34
CA LEU A 343 -6.96 -6.15 -5.63
C LEU A 343 -7.95 -5.65 -4.56
N SER A 344 -8.87 -6.49 -4.10
CA SER A 344 -9.94 -6.09 -3.14
C SER A 344 -9.42 -5.48 -1.83
N ARG A 345 -8.26 -5.91 -1.35
CA ARG A 345 -7.64 -5.37 -0.12
C ARG A 345 -6.59 -4.27 -0.39
N PHE A 346 -6.29 -3.99 -1.65
CA PHE A 346 -5.30 -2.98 -2.02
C PHE A 346 -5.69 -1.57 -1.58
N PRO A 347 -6.96 -1.10 -1.74
CA PRO A 347 -7.37 0.20 -1.20
C PRO A 347 -7.20 0.31 0.32
N ALA A 348 -7.48 -0.74 1.09
CA ALA A 348 -7.29 -0.74 2.54
C ALA A 348 -5.79 -0.65 2.93
N HIS A 349 -4.90 -1.26 2.16
CA HIS A 349 -3.46 -1.08 2.33
C HIS A 349 -3.06 0.38 2.05
N LEU A 350 -3.56 0.97 0.96
CA LEU A 350 -3.26 2.35 0.59
C LEU A 350 -3.82 3.38 1.60
N GLN A 351 -4.93 3.07 2.30
CA GLN A 351 -5.38 3.89 3.42
C GLN A 351 -4.28 4.07 4.45
N GLN A 352 -3.60 2.99 4.84
CA GLN A 352 -2.49 3.09 5.77
C GLN A 352 -1.28 3.80 5.15
N VAL A 353 -0.88 3.41 3.92
CA VAL A 353 0.29 3.99 3.27
C VAL A 353 0.17 5.51 3.14
N ASP A 354 -0.99 6.03 2.73
CA ASP A 354 -1.20 7.47 2.50
C ASP A 354 -1.57 8.22 3.79
N MET A 355 -2.66 7.83 4.46
CA MET A 355 -3.19 8.61 5.57
C MET A 355 -2.28 8.61 6.79
N GLU A 356 -1.58 7.50 7.08
CA GLU A 356 -0.61 7.44 8.16
C GLU A 356 0.70 8.19 7.81
N SER A 357 1.09 8.21 6.53
CA SER A 357 2.27 8.95 6.06
C SER A 357 2.04 10.45 6.03
N ASN A 358 0.96 10.89 5.38
CA ASN A 358 0.76 12.28 5.01
C ASN A 358 -0.37 12.99 5.77
N GLY A 359 -1.12 12.28 6.60
CA GLY A 359 -2.13 12.86 7.49
C GLY A 359 -1.50 13.59 8.67
N LYS A 360 -0.76 14.68 8.41
CA LYS A 360 0.02 15.43 9.40
C LYS A 360 -0.41 16.88 9.44
N SER A 361 -0.39 17.48 10.63
CA SER A 361 -0.67 18.92 10.86
C SER A 361 0.59 19.74 11.12
N VAL A 362 1.75 19.09 11.12
CA VAL A 362 3.06 19.72 11.31
C VAL A 362 4.02 19.31 10.20
N ASN A 363 4.98 20.17 9.90
CA ASN A 363 6.04 19.86 8.97
C ASN A 363 7.08 18.91 9.63
N ARG A 364 8.06 18.47 8.84
CA ARG A 364 9.14 17.58 9.29
C ARG A 364 10.01 18.13 10.42
N PHE A 365 9.87 19.40 10.76
CA PHE A 365 10.58 20.06 11.87
C PHE A 365 9.71 20.26 13.10
N GLY A 366 8.44 19.79 13.06
CA GLY A 366 7.48 19.91 14.14
C GLY A 366 6.71 21.25 14.19
N GLU A 367 6.81 22.07 13.14
CA GLU A 367 6.11 23.34 13.04
C GLU A 367 4.74 23.18 12.37
N PRO A 368 3.68 23.84 12.83
CA PRO A 368 2.37 23.77 12.19
C PRO A 368 2.40 24.20 10.72
N VAL A 369 1.65 23.51 9.87
CA VAL A 369 1.43 23.89 8.47
C VAL A 369 0.07 24.57 8.30
N ASN A 370 -0.02 25.54 7.39
CA ASN A 370 -1.22 26.34 7.13
C ASN A 370 -1.96 25.90 5.85
N TYR A 371 -1.70 24.69 5.37
CA TYR A 371 -2.33 24.09 4.20
C TYR A 371 -2.77 22.66 4.48
N PRO A 372 -3.79 22.15 3.75
CA PRO A 372 -4.19 20.75 3.85
C PRO A 372 -3.06 19.82 3.42
N THR A 373 -2.90 18.72 4.11
CA THR A 373 -1.99 17.63 3.77
C THR A 373 -2.80 16.41 3.29
N GLY A 374 -2.29 15.20 3.39
CA GLY A 374 -2.86 13.96 2.86
C GLY A 374 -4.39 13.90 2.77
N PRO A 375 -4.94 13.43 1.64
CA PRO A 375 -6.38 13.25 1.46
C PRO A 375 -6.92 12.09 2.28
N VAL A 376 -8.24 12.02 2.46
CA VAL A 376 -8.91 10.80 2.93
C VAL A 376 -8.94 9.80 1.78
N ILE A 377 -8.37 8.62 1.99
CA ILE A 377 -8.35 7.53 1.01
C ILE A 377 -9.47 6.53 1.33
N PHE A 378 -10.25 6.16 0.33
CA PHE A 378 -11.20 5.05 0.40
C PHE A 378 -11.27 4.35 -0.96
N GLY A 379 -11.90 3.19 -1.02
CA GLY A 379 -12.11 2.51 -2.28
C GLY A 379 -12.62 1.09 -2.12
N GLU A 380 -13.14 0.60 -3.22
CA GLU A 380 -13.65 -0.75 -3.40
C GLU A 380 -13.39 -1.21 -4.83
N PRO A 381 -13.34 -2.53 -5.09
CA PRO A 381 -13.26 -3.01 -6.45
C PRO A 381 -14.45 -2.55 -7.31
N GLY A 382 -14.19 -2.20 -8.55
CA GLY A 382 -15.23 -2.18 -9.58
C GLY A 382 -15.56 -3.65 -9.98
N THR A 383 -16.83 -3.97 -10.24
CA THR A 383 -17.99 -3.06 -10.32
C THR A 383 -18.74 -2.86 -8.97
N ASN A 384 -18.28 -3.49 -7.89
CA ASN A 384 -18.94 -3.43 -6.57
C ASN A 384 -19.14 -1.99 -6.08
N GLY A 385 -18.10 -1.17 -6.15
CA GLY A 385 -18.15 0.25 -5.76
C GLY A 385 -19.24 1.03 -6.48
N GLN A 386 -19.53 0.69 -7.75
CA GLN A 386 -20.61 1.32 -8.53
C GLN A 386 -21.99 1.11 -7.87
N HIS A 387 -22.20 -0.03 -7.22
CA HIS A 387 -23.44 -0.36 -6.54
C HIS A 387 -23.45 0.06 -5.05
N SER A 388 -22.46 0.85 -4.63
CA SER A 388 -22.30 1.33 -3.26
C SER A 388 -22.29 2.87 -3.19
N PHE A 389 -21.25 3.53 -3.68
CA PHE A 389 -21.04 4.95 -3.46
C PHE A 389 -20.90 5.80 -4.74
N TYR A 390 -21.03 5.23 -5.94
CA TYR A 390 -20.91 5.99 -7.19
C TYR A 390 -22.01 7.03 -7.37
N GLN A 391 -23.15 6.87 -6.71
CA GLN A 391 -24.18 7.90 -6.66
C GLN A 391 -23.60 9.24 -6.16
N LEU A 392 -22.83 9.22 -5.07
CA LEU A 392 -22.16 10.41 -4.55
C LEU A 392 -21.07 10.89 -5.52
N LEU A 393 -20.28 10.00 -6.07
CA LEU A 393 -19.19 10.36 -6.97
C LEU A 393 -19.68 11.07 -8.24
N HIS A 394 -20.83 10.66 -8.80
CA HIS A 394 -21.43 11.27 -9.97
C HIS A 394 -22.21 12.54 -9.69
N GLN A 395 -23.08 12.52 -8.67
CA GLN A 395 -24.11 13.53 -8.44
C GLN A 395 -24.03 14.21 -7.07
N GLY A 396 -23.02 13.85 -6.26
CA GLY A 396 -22.79 14.49 -4.97
C GLY A 396 -22.23 15.90 -5.12
N THR A 397 -22.34 16.69 -4.04
CA THR A 397 -21.83 18.07 -3.98
C THR A 397 -20.31 18.15 -3.88
N ASP A 398 -19.68 17.12 -3.31
CA ASP A 398 -18.23 17.04 -3.21
C ASP A 398 -17.62 16.39 -4.47
N ILE A 399 -16.55 16.97 -4.98
CA ILE A 399 -15.75 16.37 -6.04
C ILE A 399 -14.68 15.47 -5.40
N VAL A 400 -14.67 14.20 -5.79
CA VAL A 400 -13.70 13.21 -5.35
C VAL A 400 -12.87 12.76 -6.55
N PRO A 401 -11.57 13.08 -6.62
CA PRO A 401 -10.67 12.49 -7.60
C PRO A 401 -10.66 10.97 -7.53
N LEU A 402 -10.68 10.33 -8.70
CA LEU A 402 -10.72 8.89 -8.82
C LEU A 402 -9.38 8.36 -9.38
N GLN A 403 -8.90 7.27 -8.82
CA GLN A 403 -7.76 6.53 -9.34
C GLN A 403 -8.16 5.10 -9.63
N PHE A 404 -8.37 4.82 -10.91
CA PHE A 404 -8.71 3.48 -11.38
C PHE A 404 -7.44 2.64 -11.56
N VAL A 405 -7.58 1.33 -11.36
CA VAL A 405 -6.56 0.34 -11.76
C VAL A 405 -7.29 -0.75 -12.55
N GLY A 406 -6.90 -0.97 -13.81
CA GLY A 406 -7.56 -1.90 -14.71
C GLY A 406 -6.58 -2.87 -15.37
N PHE A 407 -7.06 -4.09 -15.64
CA PHE A 407 -6.28 -5.12 -16.34
C PHE A 407 -7.08 -5.69 -17.49
N LYS A 408 -6.39 -5.97 -18.61
CA LYS A 408 -7.00 -6.48 -19.84
C LYS A 408 -7.46 -7.93 -19.70
N ASN A 409 -6.74 -8.72 -18.88
CA ASN A 409 -6.93 -10.16 -18.75
C ASN A 409 -7.15 -10.56 -17.28
N ASN A 410 -8.01 -11.56 -17.07
CA ASN A 410 -8.20 -12.22 -15.78
C ASN A 410 -7.03 -13.18 -15.49
N GLN A 411 -6.89 -13.60 -14.21
CA GLN A 411 -5.77 -14.44 -13.77
C GLN A 411 -5.97 -15.94 -14.06
N LEU A 412 -7.22 -16.41 -14.14
CA LEU A 412 -7.54 -17.85 -14.20
C LEU A 412 -7.76 -18.37 -15.62
N ASP A 413 -7.76 -17.50 -16.65
CA ASP A 413 -8.14 -17.79 -18.04
C ASP A 413 -9.53 -18.47 -18.17
N THR A 414 -10.37 -18.27 -17.16
CA THR A 414 -11.75 -18.79 -17.12
C THR A 414 -12.71 -17.61 -17.28
N ASP A 415 -13.58 -17.68 -18.27
CA ASP A 415 -14.58 -16.64 -18.53
C ASP A 415 -15.86 -17.26 -19.12
N VAL A 416 -16.92 -16.49 -19.17
CA VAL A 416 -18.21 -16.86 -19.77
C VAL A 416 -18.66 -15.80 -20.76
N VAL A 417 -19.30 -16.23 -21.85
CA VAL A 417 -19.90 -15.33 -22.85
C VAL A 417 -21.41 -15.26 -22.62
N ILE A 418 -21.91 -14.06 -22.35
CA ILE A 418 -23.34 -13.76 -22.25
C ILE A 418 -23.61 -12.47 -23.03
N GLN A 419 -24.61 -12.49 -23.89
CA GLN A 419 -24.94 -11.33 -24.76
C GLN A 419 -23.71 -10.85 -25.56
N ASP A 420 -23.08 -11.79 -26.26
CA ASP A 420 -21.94 -11.61 -27.17
C ASP A 420 -20.69 -10.95 -26.56
N SER A 421 -20.56 -10.94 -25.24
CA SER A 421 -19.37 -10.43 -24.56
C SER A 421 -18.98 -11.28 -23.35
N THR A 422 -17.66 -11.33 -23.06
CA THR A 422 -17.14 -12.03 -21.88
C THR A 422 -17.33 -11.20 -20.62
N SER A 423 -17.19 -11.83 -19.45
CA SER A 423 -17.22 -11.13 -18.16
C SER A 423 -16.08 -10.10 -18.07
N GLN A 424 -14.87 -10.46 -18.51
CA GLN A 424 -13.72 -9.55 -18.55
C GLN A 424 -13.97 -8.35 -19.47
N GLN A 425 -14.55 -8.58 -20.65
CA GLN A 425 -14.93 -7.48 -21.56
C GLN A 425 -15.94 -6.53 -20.92
N LYS A 426 -16.93 -7.05 -20.19
CA LYS A 426 -17.91 -6.22 -19.46
C LYS A 426 -17.24 -5.37 -18.37
N LEU A 427 -16.27 -5.95 -17.64
CA LEU A 427 -15.50 -5.24 -16.62
C LEU A 427 -14.69 -4.09 -17.23
N CYS A 428 -13.95 -4.36 -18.31
CA CYS A 428 -13.17 -3.34 -19.04
C CYS A 428 -14.06 -2.27 -19.68
N ALA A 429 -15.19 -2.66 -20.29
CA ALA A 429 -16.15 -1.72 -20.84
C ALA A 429 -16.75 -0.80 -19.78
N ASN A 430 -17.01 -1.34 -18.58
CA ASN A 430 -17.53 -0.56 -17.48
C ASN A 430 -16.53 0.52 -17.03
N VAL A 431 -15.26 0.20 -16.75
CA VAL A 431 -14.29 1.21 -16.33
C VAL A 431 -14.08 2.29 -17.39
N ALA A 432 -14.00 1.90 -18.68
CA ALA A 432 -13.86 2.85 -19.78
C ALA A 432 -15.07 3.81 -19.86
N ALA A 433 -16.29 3.28 -19.72
CA ALA A 433 -17.51 4.07 -19.70
C ALA A 433 -17.56 5.01 -18.48
N GLN A 434 -17.16 4.53 -17.29
CA GLN A 434 -17.17 5.34 -16.06
C GLN A 434 -16.20 6.53 -16.17
N ILE A 435 -14.98 6.33 -16.68
CA ILE A 435 -14.02 7.42 -16.87
C ILE A 435 -14.62 8.54 -17.71
N VAL A 436 -15.23 8.20 -18.85
CA VAL A 436 -15.84 9.18 -19.75
C VAL A 436 -17.10 9.81 -19.14
N ALA A 437 -17.94 9.02 -18.47
CA ALA A 437 -19.15 9.52 -17.81
C ALA A 437 -18.83 10.51 -16.69
N PHE A 438 -17.80 10.24 -15.89
CA PHE A 438 -17.31 11.14 -14.84
C PHE A 438 -16.75 12.45 -15.43
N ALA A 439 -16.00 12.37 -16.51
CA ALA A 439 -15.37 13.53 -17.13
C ALA A 439 -16.38 14.41 -17.88
N CYS A 440 -17.19 13.82 -18.76
CA CYS A 440 -18.07 14.55 -19.69
C CYS A 440 -19.44 14.86 -19.12
N GLY A 441 -19.96 14.01 -18.21
CA GLY A 441 -21.33 14.14 -17.73
C GLY A 441 -22.40 13.92 -18.82
N LYS A 442 -23.62 14.29 -18.51
CA LYS A 442 -24.78 14.26 -19.42
C LYS A 442 -25.88 15.16 -18.89
N GLU A 443 -26.35 16.09 -19.70
CA GLU A 443 -27.55 16.88 -19.38
C GLU A 443 -28.83 16.07 -19.64
N ASP A 444 -29.84 16.27 -18.81
CA ASP A 444 -31.17 15.67 -18.93
C ASP A 444 -32.24 16.67 -18.45
N GLU A 445 -33.41 16.71 -19.09
CA GLU A 445 -34.54 17.55 -18.68
C GLU A 445 -35.01 17.22 -17.25
N ASN A 446 -34.94 15.94 -16.87
CA ASN A 446 -35.15 15.49 -15.50
C ASN A 446 -33.83 15.67 -14.70
N ARG A 447 -33.78 16.67 -13.84
CA ARG A 447 -32.62 16.99 -13.02
C ARG A 447 -32.08 15.82 -12.19
N ASN A 448 -32.92 14.83 -11.83
CA ASN A 448 -32.46 13.61 -11.15
C ASN A 448 -31.60 12.72 -12.04
N LYS A 449 -31.61 12.94 -13.36
CA LYS A 449 -30.81 12.22 -14.35
C LYS A 449 -29.69 13.07 -14.94
N ASN A 450 -29.48 14.27 -14.39
CA ASN A 450 -28.41 15.15 -14.82
C ASN A 450 -27.08 14.71 -14.18
N PHE A 451 -26.05 14.60 -14.99
CA PHE A 451 -24.68 14.31 -14.58
C PHE A 451 -23.81 15.50 -14.95
N GLU A 452 -23.32 16.23 -13.99
CA GLU A 452 -22.59 17.48 -14.24
C GLU A 452 -21.28 17.27 -14.99
N GLY A 453 -20.66 16.09 -14.86
CA GLY A 453 -19.31 15.85 -15.35
C GLY A 453 -18.25 16.58 -14.52
N GLY A 454 -17.08 16.81 -15.12
CA GLY A 454 -15.99 17.52 -14.44
C GLY A 454 -15.38 16.77 -13.25
N ARG A 455 -15.65 15.46 -13.12
CA ARG A 455 -15.11 14.61 -12.05
C ARG A 455 -13.78 14.02 -12.51
N PRO A 456 -12.64 14.43 -11.90
CA PRO A 456 -11.34 14.04 -12.38
C PRO A 456 -11.02 12.57 -12.08
N SER A 457 -10.39 11.90 -13.04
CA SER A 457 -9.90 10.54 -12.83
C SER A 457 -8.59 10.26 -13.56
N SER A 458 -7.83 9.29 -13.08
CA SER A 458 -6.71 8.65 -13.78
C SER A 458 -6.91 7.14 -13.78
N ILE A 459 -6.17 6.44 -14.65
CA ILE A 459 -6.17 4.98 -14.66
C ILE A 459 -4.76 4.43 -14.85
N ILE A 460 -4.39 3.44 -14.03
CA ILE A 460 -3.24 2.58 -14.28
C ILE A 460 -3.75 1.33 -15.02
N ILE A 461 -3.16 1.03 -16.17
CA ILE A 461 -3.58 -0.08 -17.03
C ILE A 461 -2.43 -1.07 -17.19
N GLY A 462 -2.74 -2.36 -17.03
CA GLY A 462 -1.82 -3.47 -17.27
C GLY A 462 -2.46 -4.62 -18.05
N ASP A 463 -1.67 -5.61 -18.39
CA ASP A 463 -2.19 -6.79 -19.08
C ASP A 463 -2.87 -7.75 -18.10
N GLN A 464 -2.24 -8.09 -17.00
CA GLN A 464 -2.75 -9.01 -15.96
C GLN A 464 -2.09 -8.73 -14.62
N VAL A 465 -2.80 -8.98 -13.51
CA VAL A 465 -2.19 -9.00 -12.17
C VAL A 465 -1.31 -10.24 -12.05
N ASN A 466 -0.01 -10.03 -11.93
CA ASN A 466 1.01 -11.05 -11.70
C ASN A 466 2.06 -10.52 -10.71
N PRO A 467 3.04 -11.30 -10.27
CA PRO A 467 4.01 -10.84 -9.28
C PRO A 467 4.72 -9.54 -9.66
N LYS A 468 5.22 -9.44 -10.90
CA LYS A 468 5.94 -8.24 -11.36
C LYS A 468 5.04 -7.00 -11.45
N THR A 469 3.86 -7.13 -12.07
CA THR A 469 2.92 -6.00 -12.18
C THR A 469 2.41 -5.54 -10.82
N LEU A 470 2.23 -6.47 -9.86
CA LEU A 470 1.83 -6.12 -8.49
C LEU A 470 2.95 -5.39 -7.75
N GLY A 471 4.20 -5.82 -7.92
CA GLY A 471 5.38 -5.14 -7.36
C GLY A 471 5.52 -3.72 -7.86
N ALA A 472 5.42 -3.52 -9.18
CA ALA A 472 5.45 -2.20 -9.79
C ALA A 472 4.29 -1.31 -9.30
N LEU A 473 3.07 -1.85 -9.24
CA LEU A 473 1.90 -1.13 -8.74
C LEU A 473 2.07 -0.69 -7.28
N LEU A 474 2.61 -1.55 -6.41
CA LEU A 474 2.91 -1.20 -5.02
C LEU A 474 3.93 -0.06 -4.95
N ALA A 475 5.05 -0.18 -5.66
CA ALA A 475 6.12 0.81 -5.66
C ALA A 475 5.64 2.16 -6.19
N HIS A 476 4.80 2.18 -7.24
CA HIS A 476 4.18 3.40 -7.75
C HIS A 476 3.46 4.17 -6.63
N PHE A 477 2.57 3.52 -5.90
CA PHE A 477 1.82 4.20 -4.83
C PHE A 477 2.70 4.61 -3.65
N GLU A 478 3.66 3.78 -3.25
CA GLU A 478 4.60 4.14 -2.17
C GLU A 478 5.43 5.37 -2.55
N ASN A 479 5.97 5.42 -3.77
CA ASN A 479 6.79 6.53 -4.25
C ASN A 479 5.95 7.80 -4.51
N LYS A 480 4.74 7.68 -5.07
CA LYS A 480 3.78 8.78 -5.18
C LYS A 480 3.52 9.45 -3.83
N ILE A 481 3.17 8.66 -2.83
CA ILE A 481 2.84 9.15 -1.48
C ILE A 481 4.05 9.82 -0.83
N MET A 482 5.23 9.28 -1.04
CA MET A 482 6.49 9.88 -0.59
C MET A 482 6.77 11.22 -1.28
N PHE A 483 6.62 11.34 -2.60
CA PHE A 483 6.76 12.61 -3.32
C PHE A 483 5.75 13.67 -2.82
N GLN A 484 4.52 13.27 -2.53
CA GLN A 484 3.52 14.16 -1.92
C GLN A 484 3.98 14.64 -0.53
N GLY A 485 4.51 13.75 0.31
CA GLY A 485 5.08 14.12 1.61
C GLY A 485 6.25 15.08 1.50
N PHE A 486 7.08 14.94 0.48
CA PHE A 486 8.17 15.88 0.19
C PHE A 486 7.66 17.28 -0.24
N LEU A 487 6.57 17.33 -1.01
CA LEU A 487 5.90 18.58 -1.40
C LEU A 487 5.27 19.28 -0.21
N TRP A 488 4.56 18.53 0.64
CA TRP A 488 3.96 19.08 1.86
C TRP A 488 4.97 19.32 2.98
N ASN A 489 6.23 18.95 2.77
CA ASN A 489 7.28 19.08 3.78
C ASN A 489 6.95 18.37 5.10
N VAL A 490 6.19 17.27 5.06
CA VAL A 490 5.84 16.46 6.24
C VAL A 490 6.80 15.28 6.44
N ASN A 491 6.84 14.71 7.63
CA ASN A 491 7.52 13.44 7.87
C ASN A 491 6.57 12.28 7.57
N SER A 492 6.73 11.66 6.40
CA SER A 492 5.89 10.55 5.94
C SER A 492 6.24 9.20 6.59
N PHE A 493 7.21 9.13 7.50
CA PHE A 493 7.81 7.87 7.95
C PHE A 493 7.64 7.58 9.44
N ASP A 494 7.02 8.49 10.20
CA ASP A 494 6.60 8.30 11.58
C ASP A 494 5.07 8.09 11.71
N GLN A 495 4.59 7.78 12.92
CA GLN A 495 3.18 7.53 13.22
C GLN A 495 2.79 7.95 14.67
N GLU A 496 3.15 9.15 15.07
CA GLU A 496 2.89 9.65 16.43
C GLU A 496 1.40 9.75 16.78
N GLY A 497 0.52 9.94 15.77
CA GLY A 497 -0.92 10.09 15.95
C GLY A 497 -1.63 8.90 16.62
N VAL A 498 -1.04 7.72 16.66
CA VAL A 498 -1.62 6.53 17.29
C VAL A 498 -1.19 6.33 18.76
N GLN A 499 -0.22 7.11 19.28
CA GLN A 499 0.38 6.85 20.58
C GLN A 499 -0.55 7.19 21.75
N LEU A 500 -1.32 8.28 21.65
CA LEU A 500 -2.22 8.69 22.73
C LEU A 500 -3.26 7.61 23.06
N GLY A 501 -3.87 7.01 22.05
CA GLY A 501 -4.85 5.93 22.23
C GLY A 501 -4.24 4.74 22.97
N LYS A 502 -3.01 4.35 22.62
CA LYS A 502 -2.28 3.25 23.30
C LYS A 502 -1.99 3.56 24.76
N VAL A 503 -1.60 4.79 25.06
CA VAL A 503 -1.36 5.21 26.47
C VAL A 503 -2.66 5.15 27.28
N LEU A 504 -3.77 5.67 26.73
CA LEU A 504 -5.06 5.65 27.44
C LEU A 504 -5.58 4.22 27.60
N ALA A 505 -5.45 3.36 26.60
CA ALA A 505 -5.84 1.94 26.71
C ALA A 505 -5.07 1.22 27.83
N LYS A 506 -3.76 1.47 27.97
CA LYS A 506 -2.97 0.92 29.09
C LYS A 506 -3.46 1.40 30.45
N ARG A 507 -3.84 2.69 30.57
CA ARG A 507 -4.44 3.23 31.81
C ARG A 507 -5.76 2.53 32.15
N VAL A 508 -6.63 2.30 31.14
CA VAL A 508 -7.88 1.55 31.35
C VAL A 508 -7.61 0.16 31.90
N LEU A 509 -6.71 -0.60 31.25
CA LEU A 509 -6.34 -1.95 31.69
C LEU A 509 -5.67 -1.99 33.06
N ALA A 510 -5.00 -0.91 33.48
CA ALA A 510 -4.42 -0.76 34.81
C ALA A 510 -5.42 -0.25 35.86
N HIS A 511 -6.69 -0.02 35.48
CA HIS A 511 -7.72 0.62 36.34
C HIS A 511 -7.33 2.03 36.84
N GLU A 512 -6.50 2.74 36.08
CA GLU A 512 -6.05 4.11 36.35
C GLU A 512 -6.88 5.12 35.54
N THR A 513 -8.20 5.11 35.71
CA THR A 513 -9.15 5.91 34.94
C THR A 513 -9.79 7.01 35.76
N ASP A 514 -10.05 8.16 35.12
CA ASP A 514 -10.72 9.30 35.68
C ASP A 514 -11.64 9.99 34.64
N GLY A 515 -12.50 10.89 35.07
CA GLY A 515 -13.35 11.71 34.21
C GLY A 515 -14.13 10.90 33.17
N ALA A 516 -14.10 11.36 31.91
CA ALA A 516 -14.80 10.71 30.81
C ALA A 516 -14.26 9.31 30.49
N LEU A 517 -12.95 9.09 30.65
CA LEU A 517 -12.33 7.80 30.41
C LEU A 517 -12.89 6.72 31.36
N LYS A 518 -13.09 7.07 32.64
CA LYS A 518 -13.72 6.18 33.62
C LYS A 518 -15.15 5.82 33.21
N VAL A 519 -15.95 6.81 32.84
CA VAL A 519 -17.37 6.58 32.47
C VAL A 519 -17.47 5.65 31.24
N PHE A 520 -16.62 5.86 30.22
CA PHE A 520 -16.59 4.97 29.04
C PHE A 520 -16.11 3.56 29.40
N SER A 521 -15.12 3.42 30.29
CA SER A 521 -14.69 2.10 30.81
C SER A 521 -15.82 1.37 31.52
N ASP A 522 -16.54 2.06 32.40
CA ASP A 522 -17.68 1.49 33.14
C ASP A 522 -18.81 1.08 32.17
N LEU A 523 -19.10 1.86 31.11
CA LEU A 523 -20.09 1.50 30.08
C LEU A 523 -19.70 0.27 29.27
N LEU A 524 -18.42 0.00 29.13
CA LEU A 524 -17.86 -1.16 28.43
C LEU A 524 -17.57 -2.35 29.36
N ASN A 525 -17.89 -2.23 30.66
CA ASN A 525 -17.65 -3.23 31.70
C ASN A 525 -16.17 -3.61 31.88
N ILE A 526 -15.28 -2.62 31.84
CA ILE A 526 -13.83 -2.79 32.02
C ILE A 526 -13.38 -2.10 33.30
#